data_b9e66621c3de0fd4ba96a03a553f782b
#
_entry.id   b9e66621c3de0fd4ba96a03a553f782b
#
_cell.length_a   1.000
_cell.length_b   1.000
_cell.length_c   1.000
_cell.angle_alpha   90.00
_cell.angle_beta   90.00
_cell.angle_gamma   90.00
#
_symmetry.space_group_name_H-M   'P 1'
#
loop_
_entity.id
_entity.type
_entity.pdbx_description
1 polymer ?
#
loop_
_entity_poly.entity_id
_entity_poly.type
_entity_poly.pdbx_seq_one_letter_code
_entity_poly.pdbx_strand_id
1 'polypeptide(L)'
;FKTFIDIAKEFNKPVRIGVNAGSLDQELLAEKMDTNQKSPSPLPPEAIEKEALVESALSSAEMAINFGLPENKIIISCKVSRINQMVSAYKSLSKKCNFPLHLGLTEAGLGIKGIVTTTTALTTLLKDGIGDTIRASLTPEPNGDRTQEVTLCKEILQSLDLRIFTPTVTACPGCGRTTSTLFRELASDIQLQLKENMKIWKNKYKGSENLKVAVMGCVVNGPGESKAADIGISLPGTGEYPKAPVFVNGERITFLQGKSIASEFMEIVENYVSNRWASNRKI
;
A
#
# COMPACT_ATOMS: atom_id res chain seq x y z
N PHE A 1 -23.29 -22.45 4.73
CA PHE A 1 -23.34 -21.00 4.69
C PHE A 1 -24.17 -20.44 5.87
N LYS A 2 -25.44 -20.87 6.05
CA LYS A 2 -26.35 -20.40 7.12
C LYS A 2 -25.72 -20.49 8.51
N THR A 3 -25.18 -21.64 8.91
CA THR A 3 -24.50 -21.84 10.20
C THR A 3 -23.41 -20.81 10.47
N PHE A 4 -22.60 -20.48 9.44
CA PHE A 4 -21.56 -19.46 9.56
C PHE A 4 -22.14 -18.06 9.82
N ILE A 5 -23.25 -17.72 9.13
CA ILE A 5 -23.95 -16.46 9.33
C ILE A 5 -24.57 -16.40 10.73
N ASP A 6 -25.17 -17.47 11.21
CA ASP A 6 -25.76 -17.54 12.56
C ASP A 6 -24.71 -17.30 13.67
N ILE A 7 -23.53 -17.91 13.55
CA ILE A 7 -22.40 -17.69 14.47
C ILE A 7 -21.92 -16.23 14.40
N ALA A 8 -21.78 -15.66 13.20
CA ALA A 8 -21.35 -14.28 13.04
C ALA A 8 -22.32 -13.29 13.68
N LYS A 9 -23.62 -13.56 13.62
CA LYS A 9 -24.67 -12.76 14.29
C LYS A 9 -24.56 -12.90 15.80
N GLU A 10 -24.46 -14.11 16.32
CA GLU A 10 -24.34 -14.40 17.76
C GLU A 10 -23.18 -13.62 18.38
N PHE A 11 -22.02 -13.60 17.72
CA PHE A 11 -20.82 -12.90 18.19
C PHE A 11 -20.69 -11.46 17.67
N ASN A 12 -21.71 -10.93 16.98
CA ASN A 12 -21.74 -9.59 16.39
C ASN A 12 -20.50 -9.28 15.51
N LYS A 13 -20.07 -10.24 14.69
CA LYS A 13 -18.88 -10.12 13.84
C LYS A 13 -19.27 -9.80 12.40
N PRO A 14 -18.47 -8.96 11.69
CA PRO A 14 -18.63 -8.78 10.26
C PRO A 14 -18.19 -10.04 9.50
N VAL A 15 -18.80 -10.24 8.33
CA VAL A 15 -18.53 -11.36 7.43
C VAL A 15 -18.00 -10.83 6.11
N ARG A 16 -16.89 -11.40 5.65
CA ARG A 16 -16.42 -11.18 4.29
C ARG A 16 -16.92 -12.31 3.39
N ILE A 17 -17.84 -11.96 2.51
CA ILE A 17 -18.34 -12.85 1.45
C ILE A 17 -17.34 -12.81 0.30
N GLY A 18 -16.74 -13.95 0.00
CA GLY A 18 -15.71 -14.06 -1.02
C GLY A 18 -16.10 -15.05 -2.09
N VAL A 19 -16.34 -14.59 -3.30
CA VAL A 19 -16.51 -15.44 -4.48
C VAL A 19 -15.19 -15.60 -5.22
N ASN A 20 -14.98 -16.76 -5.82
CA ASN A 20 -13.74 -17.10 -6.52
C ASN A 20 -14.07 -17.53 -7.96
N ALA A 21 -13.45 -16.87 -8.94
CA ALA A 21 -13.65 -17.21 -10.35
C ALA A 21 -13.33 -18.69 -10.65
N GLY A 22 -12.31 -19.26 -9.98
CA GLY A 22 -11.94 -20.68 -10.14
C GLY A 22 -12.93 -21.69 -9.56
N SER A 23 -13.89 -21.24 -8.73
CA SER A 23 -14.94 -22.08 -8.14
C SER A 23 -16.33 -21.41 -8.24
N LEU A 24 -16.54 -20.71 -9.35
CA LEU A 24 -17.83 -20.11 -9.66
C LEU A 24 -18.89 -21.21 -9.89
N ASP A 25 -20.13 -20.90 -9.52
CA ASP A 25 -21.26 -21.77 -9.77
C ASP A 25 -21.39 -22.06 -11.26
N GLN A 26 -21.22 -23.34 -11.59
CA GLN A 26 -21.22 -23.80 -12.99
C GLN A 26 -22.61 -23.74 -13.62
N GLU A 27 -23.67 -23.88 -12.84
CA GLU A 27 -25.05 -23.80 -13.33
C GLU A 27 -25.36 -22.34 -13.72
N LEU A 28 -25.03 -21.37 -12.83
CA LEU A 28 -25.17 -19.96 -13.11
C LEU A 28 -24.37 -19.53 -14.33
N LEU A 29 -23.12 -20.00 -14.44
CA LEU A 29 -22.26 -19.66 -15.58
C LEU A 29 -22.80 -20.23 -16.89
N ALA A 30 -23.25 -21.49 -16.89
CA ALA A 30 -23.82 -22.15 -18.07
C ALA A 30 -25.12 -21.45 -18.53
N GLU A 31 -26.03 -21.14 -17.59
CA GLU A 31 -27.26 -20.40 -17.93
C GLU A 31 -26.99 -19.05 -18.59
N LYS A 32 -26.01 -18.31 -18.05
CA LYS A 32 -25.61 -17.02 -18.61
C LYS A 32 -24.95 -17.16 -19.99
N MET A 33 -24.10 -18.16 -20.18
CA MET A 33 -23.48 -18.44 -21.49
C MET A 33 -24.55 -18.82 -22.54
N ASP A 34 -25.50 -19.67 -22.17
CA ASP A 34 -26.61 -20.07 -23.05
C ASP A 34 -27.50 -18.88 -23.45
N THR A 35 -27.79 -18.04 -22.46
CA THR A 35 -28.56 -16.79 -22.68
C THR A 35 -27.83 -15.84 -23.60
N ASN A 36 -26.53 -15.66 -23.38
CA ASN A 36 -25.66 -14.80 -24.19
C ASN A 36 -25.58 -15.31 -25.63
N GLN A 37 -25.48 -16.61 -25.83
CA GLN A 37 -25.38 -17.22 -27.16
C GLN A 37 -26.66 -17.00 -28.02
N LYS A 38 -27.81 -16.88 -27.36
CA LYS A 38 -29.11 -16.58 -28.02
C LYS A 38 -29.32 -15.08 -28.27
N SER A 39 -28.41 -14.21 -27.77
CA SER A 39 -28.50 -12.76 -27.99
C SER A 39 -28.20 -12.39 -29.45
N PRO A 40 -28.85 -11.35 -29.99
CA PRO A 40 -28.50 -10.80 -31.32
C PRO A 40 -27.06 -10.25 -31.40
N SER A 41 -26.47 -9.91 -30.27
CA SER A 41 -25.09 -9.40 -30.16
C SER A 41 -24.40 -10.05 -28.96
N PRO A 42 -23.90 -11.29 -29.12
CA PRO A 42 -23.26 -12.00 -28.01
C PRO A 42 -22.00 -11.27 -27.49
N LEU A 43 -21.88 -11.19 -26.17
CA LEU A 43 -20.68 -10.66 -25.51
C LEU A 43 -19.56 -11.70 -25.47
N PRO A 44 -18.28 -11.27 -25.35
CA PRO A 44 -17.18 -12.19 -25.17
C PRO A 44 -17.33 -13.01 -23.87
N PRO A 45 -16.84 -14.26 -23.85
CA PRO A 45 -16.95 -15.14 -22.67
C PRO A 45 -16.47 -14.50 -21.36
N GLU A 46 -15.39 -13.73 -21.38
CA GLU A 46 -14.83 -13.03 -20.22
C GLU A 46 -15.82 -11.99 -19.64
N ALA A 47 -16.68 -11.41 -20.47
CA ALA A 47 -17.71 -10.48 -20.00
C ALA A 47 -18.80 -11.23 -19.23
N ILE A 48 -19.17 -12.42 -19.70
CA ILE A 48 -20.17 -13.27 -19.04
C ILE A 48 -19.63 -13.85 -17.73
N GLU A 49 -18.39 -14.33 -17.72
CA GLU A 49 -17.71 -14.77 -16.50
C GLU A 49 -17.68 -13.66 -15.43
N LYS A 50 -17.35 -12.41 -15.83
CA LYS A 50 -17.39 -11.25 -14.95
C LYS A 50 -18.81 -11.01 -14.40
N GLU A 51 -19.83 -11.08 -15.26
CA GLU A 51 -21.21 -10.89 -14.81
C GLU A 51 -21.66 -11.96 -13.84
N ALA A 52 -21.35 -13.22 -14.12
CA ALA A 52 -21.63 -14.34 -13.23
C ALA A 52 -20.91 -14.19 -11.87
N LEU A 53 -19.64 -13.76 -11.89
CA LEU A 53 -18.87 -13.50 -10.66
C LEU A 53 -19.49 -12.40 -9.78
N VAL A 54 -19.87 -11.28 -10.40
CA VAL A 54 -20.50 -10.15 -9.70
C VAL A 54 -21.87 -10.55 -9.16
N GLU A 55 -22.67 -11.25 -9.93
CA GLU A 55 -24.00 -11.71 -9.52
C GLU A 55 -23.91 -12.71 -8.37
N SER A 56 -23.00 -13.68 -8.44
CA SER A 56 -22.76 -14.64 -7.36
C SER A 56 -22.37 -13.95 -6.04
N ALA A 57 -21.59 -12.86 -6.13
CA ALA A 57 -21.24 -12.07 -4.96
C ALA A 57 -22.44 -11.35 -4.34
N LEU A 58 -23.27 -10.73 -5.17
CA LEU A 58 -24.44 -9.98 -4.72
C LEU A 58 -25.53 -10.92 -4.19
N SER A 59 -25.82 -12.02 -4.86
CA SER A 59 -26.79 -13.04 -4.42
C SER A 59 -26.37 -13.67 -3.09
N SER A 60 -25.06 -13.90 -2.89
CA SER A 60 -24.54 -14.40 -1.63
C SER A 60 -24.68 -13.37 -0.49
N ALA A 61 -24.55 -12.08 -0.79
CA ALA A 61 -24.78 -11.02 0.18
C ALA A 61 -26.25 -10.90 0.55
N GLU A 62 -27.14 -10.96 -0.43
CA GLU A 62 -28.58 -10.97 -0.22
C GLU A 62 -29.03 -12.18 0.60
N MET A 63 -28.49 -13.35 0.31
CA MET A 63 -28.74 -14.57 1.11
C MET A 63 -28.30 -14.38 2.57
N ALA A 64 -27.16 -13.73 2.83
CA ALA A 64 -26.73 -13.45 4.19
C ALA A 64 -27.66 -12.49 4.93
N ILE A 65 -28.19 -11.47 4.22
CA ILE A 65 -29.21 -10.56 4.76
C ILE A 65 -30.50 -11.30 5.08
N ASN A 66 -30.95 -12.18 4.19
CA ASN A 66 -32.14 -13.03 4.40
C ASN A 66 -32.00 -13.98 5.61
N PHE A 67 -30.77 -14.36 5.95
CA PHE A 67 -30.46 -15.09 7.21
C PHE A 67 -30.32 -14.12 8.42
N GLY A 68 -30.57 -12.83 8.23
CA GLY A 68 -30.62 -11.82 9.28
C GLY A 68 -29.25 -11.21 9.65
N LEU A 69 -28.23 -11.30 8.78
CA LEU A 69 -26.99 -10.54 8.98
C LEU A 69 -27.22 -9.07 8.56
N PRO A 70 -26.94 -8.07 9.42
CA PRO A 70 -27.08 -6.67 9.05
C PRO A 70 -26.16 -6.29 7.88
N GLU A 71 -26.65 -5.44 6.97
CA GLU A 71 -25.88 -4.98 5.78
C GLU A 71 -24.51 -4.41 6.13
N ASN A 72 -24.44 -3.61 7.21
CA ASN A 72 -23.20 -3.00 7.69
C ASN A 72 -22.18 -4.01 8.29
N LYS A 73 -22.50 -5.29 8.30
CA LYS A 73 -21.64 -6.39 8.70
C LYS A 73 -21.15 -7.23 7.50
N ILE A 74 -21.46 -6.81 6.27
CA ILE A 74 -21.07 -7.53 5.06
C ILE A 74 -19.94 -6.78 4.36
N ILE A 75 -18.90 -7.53 3.95
CA ILE A 75 -17.81 -7.06 3.09
C ILE A 75 -17.75 -8.01 1.89
N ILE A 76 -17.60 -7.49 0.67
CA ILE A 76 -17.55 -8.33 -0.54
C ILE A 76 -16.14 -8.41 -1.10
N SER A 77 -15.76 -9.59 -1.59
CA SER A 77 -14.49 -9.85 -2.25
C SER A 77 -14.67 -10.74 -3.47
N CYS A 78 -14.27 -10.25 -4.65
CA CYS A 78 -14.20 -11.03 -5.89
C CYS A 78 -12.75 -11.47 -6.13
N LYS A 79 -12.49 -12.78 -6.05
CA LYS A 79 -11.15 -13.34 -6.15
C LYS A 79 -10.87 -13.79 -7.59
N VAL A 80 -9.94 -13.11 -8.23
CA VAL A 80 -9.47 -13.37 -9.60
C VAL A 80 -7.95 -13.27 -9.66
N SER A 81 -7.34 -13.93 -10.64
CA SER A 81 -5.88 -13.99 -10.82
C SER A 81 -5.34 -13.06 -11.91
N ARG A 82 -6.22 -12.43 -12.69
CA ARG A 82 -5.84 -11.52 -13.79
C ARG A 82 -6.21 -10.07 -13.45
N ILE A 83 -5.29 -9.14 -13.68
CA ILE A 83 -5.47 -7.70 -13.36
C ILE A 83 -6.72 -7.14 -14.05
N ASN A 84 -6.87 -7.34 -15.35
CA ASN A 84 -8.00 -6.79 -16.11
C ASN A 84 -9.35 -7.34 -15.64
N GLN A 85 -9.40 -8.62 -15.30
CA GLN A 85 -10.60 -9.24 -14.71
C GLN A 85 -10.94 -8.62 -13.36
N MET A 86 -9.93 -8.43 -12.48
CA MET A 86 -10.12 -7.79 -11.18
C MET A 86 -10.66 -6.37 -11.34
N VAL A 87 -10.00 -5.54 -12.14
CA VAL A 87 -10.40 -4.15 -12.38
C VAL A 87 -11.82 -4.08 -12.93
N SER A 88 -12.13 -4.90 -13.94
CA SER A 88 -13.46 -4.95 -14.56
C SER A 88 -14.56 -5.41 -13.59
N ALA A 89 -14.29 -6.46 -12.79
CA ALA A 89 -15.25 -6.98 -11.83
C ALA A 89 -15.55 -5.96 -10.71
N TYR A 90 -14.52 -5.35 -10.12
CA TYR A 90 -14.73 -4.38 -9.04
C TYR A 90 -15.33 -3.06 -9.52
N LYS A 91 -15.01 -2.59 -10.73
CA LYS A 91 -15.70 -1.45 -11.35
C LYS A 91 -17.18 -1.73 -11.63
N SER A 92 -17.52 -2.98 -11.97
CA SER A 92 -18.92 -3.39 -12.12
C SER A 92 -19.62 -3.48 -10.75
N LEU A 93 -18.96 -4.10 -9.77
CA LEU A 93 -19.50 -4.30 -8.42
C LEU A 93 -19.76 -2.98 -7.69
N SER A 94 -18.81 -2.03 -7.76
CA SER A 94 -18.94 -0.71 -7.12
C SER A 94 -20.10 0.14 -7.65
N LYS A 95 -20.60 -0.17 -8.86
CA LYS A 95 -21.79 0.48 -9.43
C LYS A 95 -23.10 -0.18 -9.02
N LYS A 96 -23.03 -1.42 -8.50
CA LYS A 96 -24.21 -2.25 -8.21
C LYS A 96 -24.51 -2.37 -6.72
N CYS A 97 -23.57 -2.02 -5.83
CA CYS A 97 -23.78 -2.10 -4.39
C CYS A 97 -22.95 -1.07 -3.62
N ASN A 98 -23.35 -0.84 -2.35
CA ASN A 98 -22.67 0.04 -1.41
C ASN A 98 -21.92 -0.74 -0.32
N PHE A 99 -21.76 -2.05 -0.45
CA PHE A 99 -20.96 -2.83 0.51
C PHE A 99 -19.50 -2.46 0.45
N PRO A 100 -18.80 -2.43 1.59
CA PRO A 100 -17.35 -2.34 1.60
C PRO A 100 -16.70 -3.44 0.73
N LEU A 101 -15.72 -3.05 -0.08
CA LEU A 101 -15.04 -3.93 -1.02
C LEU A 101 -13.65 -4.30 -0.52
N HIS A 102 -13.37 -5.60 -0.47
CA HIS A 102 -12.05 -6.11 -0.13
C HIS A 102 -11.28 -6.47 -1.40
N LEU A 103 -10.30 -5.66 -1.74
CA LEU A 103 -9.47 -5.87 -2.92
C LEU A 103 -8.34 -6.87 -2.66
N GLY A 104 -8.08 -7.72 -3.63
CA GLY A 104 -6.93 -8.61 -3.59
C GLY A 104 -6.88 -9.51 -4.82
N LEU A 105 -5.79 -9.40 -5.57
CA LEU A 105 -5.51 -10.35 -6.63
C LEU A 105 -5.10 -11.69 -6.01
N THR A 106 -5.58 -12.81 -6.53
CA THR A 106 -5.11 -14.14 -6.12
C THR A 106 -3.95 -14.58 -7.00
N GLU A 107 -3.07 -15.42 -6.45
CA GLU A 107 -2.00 -16.05 -7.23
C GLU A 107 -1.11 -15.05 -7.97
N ALA A 108 -0.75 -13.95 -7.29
CA ALA A 108 0.03 -12.89 -7.90
C ALA A 108 1.43 -13.33 -8.34
N GLY A 109 1.98 -14.37 -7.68
CA GLY A 109 3.27 -14.98 -8.02
C GLY A 109 4.38 -14.67 -7.02
N LEU A 110 5.59 -15.06 -7.38
CA LEU A 110 6.81 -14.96 -6.58
C LEU A 110 7.53 -13.62 -6.80
N GLY A 111 8.25 -13.16 -5.78
CA GLY A 111 9.22 -12.08 -5.86
C GLY A 111 8.71 -10.83 -6.57
N ILE A 112 9.51 -10.26 -7.44
CA ILE A 112 9.21 -9.01 -8.17
C ILE A 112 7.92 -9.13 -8.98
N LYS A 113 7.65 -10.27 -9.63
CA LYS A 113 6.42 -10.47 -10.41
C LYS A 113 5.19 -10.30 -9.52
N GLY A 114 5.18 -10.95 -8.37
CA GLY A 114 4.07 -10.87 -7.42
C GLY A 114 3.85 -9.44 -6.92
N ILE A 115 4.93 -8.74 -6.57
CA ILE A 115 4.91 -7.34 -6.14
C ILE A 115 4.31 -6.45 -7.22
N VAL A 116 4.84 -6.50 -8.45
CA VAL A 116 4.39 -5.67 -9.57
C VAL A 116 2.93 -5.94 -9.90
N THR A 117 2.54 -7.22 -9.99
CA THR A 117 1.17 -7.62 -10.34
C THR A 117 0.16 -7.15 -9.28
N THR A 118 0.48 -7.34 -7.99
CA THR A 118 -0.35 -6.89 -6.86
C THR A 118 -0.47 -5.37 -6.84
N THR A 119 0.67 -4.67 -6.96
CA THR A 119 0.70 -3.20 -6.96
C THR A 119 -0.15 -2.63 -8.09
N THR A 120 0.02 -3.13 -9.31
CA THR A 120 -0.74 -2.66 -10.48
C THR A 120 -2.24 -2.86 -10.28
N ALA A 121 -2.67 -4.05 -9.83
CA ALA A 121 -4.08 -4.36 -9.64
C ALA A 121 -4.73 -3.45 -8.58
N LEU A 122 -4.10 -3.33 -7.42
CA LEU A 122 -4.61 -2.54 -6.30
C LEU A 122 -4.60 -1.03 -6.63
N THR A 123 -3.49 -0.51 -7.15
CA THR A 123 -3.34 0.92 -7.47
C THR A 123 -4.39 1.38 -8.48
N THR A 124 -4.68 0.57 -9.51
CA THR A 124 -5.67 0.92 -10.54
C THR A 124 -7.05 1.16 -9.93
N LEU A 125 -7.48 0.33 -8.98
CA LEU A 125 -8.79 0.48 -8.32
C LEU A 125 -8.78 1.56 -7.24
N LEU A 126 -7.74 1.61 -6.40
CA LEU A 126 -7.64 2.59 -5.33
C LEU A 126 -7.60 4.04 -5.85
N LYS A 127 -6.96 4.28 -7.00
CA LYS A 127 -6.97 5.61 -7.67
C LYS A 127 -8.37 6.03 -8.14
N ASP A 128 -9.22 5.07 -8.45
CA ASP A 128 -10.63 5.31 -8.82
C ASP A 128 -11.54 5.40 -7.57
N GLY A 129 -10.99 5.38 -6.36
CA GLY A 129 -11.73 5.41 -5.10
C GLY A 129 -12.45 4.09 -4.79
N ILE A 130 -12.07 2.99 -5.41
CA ILE A 130 -12.67 1.67 -5.22
C ILE A 130 -11.80 0.83 -4.28
N GLY A 131 -12.36 0.37 -3.17
CA GLY A 131 -11.73 -0.53 -2.20
C GLY A 131 -11.62 0.09 -0.81
N ASP A 132 -12.06 -0.67 0.20
CA ASP A 132 -12.10 -0.26 1.61
C ASP A 132 -11.05 -1.01 2.43
N THR A 133 -10.74 -2.23 2.04
CA THR A 133 -9.67 -3.05 2.59
C THR A 133 -8.90 -3.74 1.47
N ILE A 134 -7.62 -4.02 1.71
CA ILE A 134 -6.75 -4.61 0.69
C ILE A 134 -5.96 -5.81 1.21
N ARG A 135 -5.56 -6.68 0.29
CA ARG A 135 -4.72 -7.84 0.55
C ARG A 135 -3.70 -8.03 -0.57
N ALA A 136 -2.46 -8.31 -0.23
CA ALA A 136 -1.50 -8.92 -1.12
C ALA A 136 -1.59 -10.45 -1.02
N SER A 137 -1.26 -11.16 -2.08
CA SER A 137 -1.22 -12.63 -2.14
C SER A 137 0.04 -13.07 -2.86
N LEU A 138 1.17 -12.80 -2.22
CA LEU A 138 2.47 -13.22 -2.73
C LEU A 138 2.69 -14.70 -2.43
N THR A 139 3.32 -15.41 -3.33
CA THR A 139 3.88 -16.72 -3.03
C THR A 139 5.13 -16.51 -2.19
N PRO A 140 5.20 -17.00 -0.94
CA PRO A 140 6.35 -16.75 -0.08
C PRO A 140 7.57 -17.51 -0.58
N GLU A 141 8.75 -16.90 -0.43
CA GLU A 141 10.00 -17.60 -0.59
C GLU A 141 10.16 -18.67 0.53
N PRO A 142 10.87 -19.76 0.27
CA PRO A 142 11.18 -20.73 1.33
C PRO A 142 11.85 -20.03 2.53
N ASN A 143 11.27 -20.18 3.71
CA ASN A 143 11.67 -19.47 4.94
C ASN A 143 11.56 -17.93 4.89
N GLY A 144 10.82 -17.39 3.93
CA GLY A 144 10.60 -15.96 3.77
C GLY A 144 9.71 -15.35 4.85
N ASP A 145 9.84 -14.05 5.05
CA ASP A 145 9.04 -13.28 5.99
C ASP A 145 7.58 -13.17 5.51
N ARG A 146 6.66 -13.78 6.25
CA ARG A 146 5.22 -13.75 5.97
C ARG A 146 4.59 -12.37 6.18
N THR A 147 5.27 -11.44 6.84
CA THR A 147 4.79 -10.06 7.02
C THR A 147 5.04 -9.17 5.79
N GLN A 148 5.78 -9.65 4.79
CA GLN A 148 6.08 -8.92 3.56
C GLN A 148 4.82 -8.46 2.82
N GLU A 149 3.75 -9.26 2.82
CA GLU A 149 2.46 -8.90 2.21
C GLU A 149 1.83 -7.67 2.87
N VAL A 150 1.93 -7.57 4.21
CA VAL A 150 1.44 -6.40 4.96
C VAL A 150 2.31 -5.18 4.69
N THR A 151 3.62 -5.36 4.61
CA THR A 151 4.57 -4.29 4.26
C THR A 151 4.25 -3.75 2.87
N LEU A 152 4.07 -4.63 1.86
CA LEU A 152 3.70 -4.22 0.51
C LEU A 152 2.37 -3.44 0.49
N CYS A 153 1.35 -3.89 1.20
CA CYS A 153 0.08 -3.18 1.28
C CYS A 153 0.22 -1.79 1.89
N LYS A 154 1.05 -1.62 2.92
CA LYS A 154 1.35 -0.32 3.52
C LYS A 154 2.07 0.60 2.53
N GLU A 155 3.08 0.10 1.83
CA GLU A 155 3.82 0.88 0.83
C GLU A 155 2.91 1.32 -0.32
N ILE A 156 1.99 0.46 -0.80
CA ILE A 156 1.01 0.84 -1.82
C ILE A 156 0.13 1.99 -1.33
N LEU A 157 -0.44 1.89 -0.13
CA LEU A 157 -1.31 2.93 0.42
C LEU A 157 -0.55 4.24 0.67
N GLN A 158 0.69 4.15 1.15
CA GLN A 158 1.55 5.31 1.41
C GLN A 158 2.00 5.99 0.11
N SER A 159 2.36 5.21 -0.91
CA SER A 159 2.74 5.73 -2.23
C SER A 159 1.58 6.42 -2.98
N LEU A 160 0.35 6.12 -2.59
CA LEU A 160 -0.86 6.75 -3.13
C LEU A 160 -1.38 7.90 -2.23
N ASP A 161 -0.67 8.28 -1.19
CA ASP A 161 -1.09 9.26 -0.17
C ASP A 161 -2.45 8.96 0.48
N LEU A 162 -2.91 7.70 0.43
CA LEU A 162 -4.16 7.27 1.03
C LEU A 162 -4.03 7.06 2.54
N ARG A 163 -2.86 6.59 2.99
CA ARG A 163 -2.58 6.38 4.41
C ARG A 163 -1.08 6.34 4.67
N ILE A 164 -0.62 7.09 5.65
CA ILE A 164 0.79 7.15 6.05
C ILE A 164 1.00 6.26 7.28
N PHE A 165 2.07 5.48 7.28
CA PHE A 165 2.40 4.52 8.34
C PHE A 165 3.77 4.77 8.99
N THR A 166 4.72 5.27 8.18
CA THR A 166 6.12 5.47 8.60
C THR A 166 6.70 6.70 7.90
N PRO A 167 7.73 7.33 8.47
CA PRO A 167 8.49 8.37 7.79
C PRO A 167 8.98 7.90 6.41
N THR A 168 9.02 8.84 5.47
CA THR A 168 9.50 8.58 4.11
C THR A 168 10.94 9.02 3.98
N VAL A 169 11.80 8.16 3.44
CA VAL A 169 13.19 8.51 3.08
C VAL A 169 13.30 8.56 1.56
N THR A 170 13.50 9.75 1.01
CA THR A 170 13.81 9.95 -0.40
C THR A 170 15.32 9.92 -0.60
N ALA A 171 15.81 9.01 -1.42
CA ALA A 171 17.22 8.90 -1.76
C ALA A 171 17.41 8.88 -3.28
N CYS A 172 18.50 9.46 -3.77
CA CYS A 172 18.81 9.39 -5.20
C CYS A 172 19.30 7.98 -5.58
N PRO A 173 19.08 7.54 -6.85
CA PRO A 173 19.51 6.20 -7.30
C PRO A 173 21.04 6.06 -7.43
N GLY A 174 21.78 7.17 -7.33
CA GLY A 174 23.20 7.23 -7.67
C GLY A 174 23.41 7.33 -9.20
N CYS A 175 24.33 8.15 -9.61
CA CYS A 175 24.70 8.34 -11.02
C CYS A 175 26.22 8.57 -11.12
N GLY A 176 26.73 8.86 -12.32
CA GLY A 176 28.16 9.11 -12.55
C GLY A 176 28.78 10.29 -11.78
N ARG A 177 27.96 11.09 -11.09
CA ARG A 177 28.44 12.18 -10.22
C ARG A 177 28.80 11.71 -8.82
N THR A 178 28.46 10.47 -8.44
CA THR A 178 28.70 9.93 -7.11
C THR A 178 29.35 8.56 -7.25
N THR A 179 30.65 8.46 -6.95
CA THR A 179 31.38 7.19 -6.92
C THR A 179 31.40 6.57 -5.52
N SER A 180 31.06 7.35 -4.49
CA SER A 180 30.98 6.88 -3.11
C SER A 180 29.68 6.09 -2.85
N THR A 181 29.77 5.05 -2.04
CA THR A 181 28.62 4.29 -1.51
C THR A 181 27.96 4.95 -0.32
N LEU A 182 28.63 5.95 0.28
CA LEU A 182 28.27 6.57 1.57
C LEU A 182 26.80 7.03 1.62
N PHE A 183 26.26 7.64 0.54
CA PHE A 183 24.88 8.11 0.56
C PHE A 183 23.86 6.95 0.59
N ARG A 184 24.19 5.79 0.00
CA ARG A 184 23.34 4.59 0.02
C ARG A 184 23.35 3.94 1.39
N GLU A 185 24.52 3.86 2.00
CA GLU A 185 24.72 3.37 3.36
C GLU A 185 23.97 4.26 4.35
N LEU A 186 24.18 5.58 4.24
CA LEU A 186 23.47 6.55 5.07
C LEU A 186 21.94 6.49 4.89
N ALA A 187 21.44 6.41 3.67
CA ALA A 187 20.00 6.31 3.41
C ALA A 187 19.41 5.02 4.00
N SER A 188 20.13 3.90 3.88
CA SER A 188 19.72 2.62 4.45
C SER A 188 19.70 2.66 5.98
N ASP A 189 20.75 3.21 6.59
CA ASP A 189 20.87 3.33 8.04
C ASP A 189 19.78 4.24 8.62
N ILE A 190 19.52 5.38 7.96
CA ILE A 190 18.44 6.30 8.36
C ILE A 190 17.08 5.61 8.26
N GLN A 191 16.81 4.92 7.15
CA GLN A 191 15.55 4.20 6.97
C GLN A 191 15.32 3.15 8.06
N LEU A 192 16.39 2.41 8.41
CA LEU A 192 16.34 1.41 9.49
C LEU A 192 16.08 2.07 10.85
N GLN A 193 16.83 3.13 11.18
CA GLN A 193 16.69 3.84 12.45
C GLN A 193 15.30 4.49 12.58
N LEU A 194 14.78 5.10 11.52
CA LEU A 194 13.41 5.65 11.53
C LEU A 194 12.36 4.55 11.77
N LYS A 195 12.52 3.38 11.15
CA LYS A 195 11.63 2.24 11.39
C LYS A 195 11.66 1.75 12.84
N GLU A 196 12.85 1.69 13.44
CA GLU A 196 13.00 1.30 14.85
C GLU A 196 12.43 2.40 15.79
N ASN A 197 12.76 3.65 15.54
CA ASN A 197 12.27 4.77 16.34
C ASN A 197 10.74 4.90 16.29
N MET A 198 10.10 4.56 15.17
CA MET A 198 8.64 4.57 15.05
C MET A 198 7.94 3.63 16.02
N LYS A 199 8.60 2.60 16.54
CA LYS A 199 8.04 1.74 17.59
C LYS A 199 7.73 2.53 18.86
N ILE A 200 8.53 3.57 19.14
CA ILE A 200 8.40 4.47 20.29
C ILE A 200 7.66 5.76 19.90
N TRP A 201 8.04 6.37 18.78
CA TRP A 201 7.55 7.67 18.36
C TRP A 201 6.05 7.70 18.11
N LYS A 202 5.48 6.66 17.52
CA LYS A 202 4.06 6.61 17.25
C LYS A 202 3.17 6.79 18.50
N ASN A 203 3.69 6.46 19.67
CA ASN A 203 2.99 6.64 20.96
C ASN A 203 3.37 7.96 21.62
N LYS A 204 4.63 8.40 21.47
CA LYS A 204 5.20 9.58 22.12
C LYS A 204 5.00 10.86 21.30
N TYR A 205 5.09 10.77 19.99
CA TYR A 205 5.09 11.89 19.05
C TYR A 205 4.07 11.63 17.94
N LYS A 206 2.79 11.77 18.25
CA LYS A 206 1.70 11.54 17.28
C LYS A 206 1.83 12.48 16.08
N GLY A 207 1.85 11.91 14.88
CA GLY A 207 2.08 12.62 13.62
C GLY A 207 3.50 12.47 13.08
N SER A 208 4.44 11.88 13.85
CA SER A 208 5.83 11.67 13.41
C SER A 208 5.94 10.72 12.21
N GLU A 209 4.92 9.91 11.95
CA GLU A 209 4.82 9.10 10.74
C GLU A 209 4.82 9.94 9.46
N ASN A 210 4.44 11.22 9.53
CA ASN A 210 4.43 12.13 8.37
C ASN A 210 5.79 12.75 8.04
N LEU A 211 6.85 12.46 8.80
CA LEU A 211 8.18 12.99 8.56
C LEU A 211 8.71 12.60 7.18
N LYS A 212 9.21 13.59 6.44
CA LYS A 212 9.86 13.41 5.13
C LYS A 212 11.34 13.73 5.26
N VAL A 213 12.19 12.74 5.01
CA VAL A 213 13.65 12.87 5.04
C VAL A 213 14.21 12.70 3.62
N ALA A 214 15.19 13.53 3.24
CA ALA A 214 15.90 13.39 1.97
C ALA A 214 17.38 13.11 2.21
N VAL A 215 17.93 12.10 1.51
CA VAL A 215 19.36 11.75 1.54
C VAL A 215 19.89 11.73 0.11
N MET A 216 20.64 12.75 -0.25
CA MET A 216 21.12 12.95 -1.62
C MET A 216 22.64 12.79 -1.72
N GLY A 217 23.09 12.23 -2.84
CA GLY A 217 24.50 11.87 -3.06
C GLY A 217 25.34 12.89 -3.83
N CYS A 218 24.82 14.07 -4.14
CA CYS A 218 25.57 15.17 -4.77
C CYS A 218 24.86 16.50 -4.61
N VAL A 219 25.59 17.61 -4.82
CA VAL A 219 25.06 18.98 -4.68
C VAL A 219 24.23 19.45 -5.88
N VAL A 220 24.12 18.68 -6.96
CA VAL A 220 23.38 19.10 -8.16
C VAL A 220 21.87 19.08 -7.93
N ASN A 221 21.31 17.95 -7.56
CA ASN A 221 19.88 17.82 -7.25
C ASN A 221 19.63 17.84 -5.73
N GLY A 222 20.68 17.55 -4.96
CA GLY A 222 20.57 17.39 -3.51
C GLY A 222 19.94 18.57 -2.78
N PRO A 223 20.37 19.81 -2.99
CA PRO A 223 19.77 20.96 -2.32
C PRO A 223 18.29 21.16 -2.64
N GLY A 224 17.87 20.88 -3.88
CA GLY A 224 16.47 20.99 -4.29
C GLY A 224 15.58 19.97 -3.56
N GLU A 225 15.94 18.70 -3.62
CA GLU A 225 15.21 17.63 -2.96
C GLU A 225 15.25 17.75 -1.43
N SER A 226 16.41 18.14 -0.88
CA SER A 226 16.56 18.36 0.57
C SER A 226 15.71 19.52 1.09
N LYS A 227 15.47 20.53 0.29
CA LYS A 227 14.57 21.64 0.63
C LYS A 227 13.09 21.27 0.56
N ALA A 228 12.73 20.30 -0.28
CA ALA A 228 11.37 19.83 -0.44
C ALA A 228 10.94 18.87 0.68
N ALA A 229 11.91 18.31 1.43
CA ALA A 229 11.67 17.47 2.59
C ALA A 229 11.58 18.30 3.89
N ASP A 230 11.05 17.70 4.95
CA ASP A 230 11.11 18.33 6.28
C ASP A 230 12.56 18.47 6.75
N ILE A 231 13.36 17.43 6.52
CA ILE A 231 14.81 17.43 6.79
C ILE A 231 15.52 16.76 5.62
N GLY A 232 16.61 17.37 5.16
CA GLY A 232 17.39 16.80 4.08
C GLY A 232 18.88 17.01 4.24
N ILE A 233 19.66 16.06 3.74
CA ILE A 233 21.12 16.16 3.66
C ILE A 233 21.57 15.90 2.20
N SER A 234 22.52 16.71 1.76
CA SER A 234 23.13 16.58 0.45
C SER A 234 24.60 16.22 0.63
N LEU A 235 24.93 14.93 0.45
CA LEU A 235 26.32 14.50 0.54
C LEU A 235 27.14 15.00 -0.65
N PRO A 236 28.43 15.23 -0.49
CA PRO A 236 29.28 15.64 -1.60
C PRO A 236 29.44 14.51 -2.62
N GLY A 237 29.33 14.85 -3.90
CA GLY A 237 29.66 13.97 -5.00
C GLY A 237 31.15 13.86 -5.25
N THR A 238 31.54 13.17 -6.32
CA THR A 238 32.94 12.99 -6.71
C THR A 238 33.56 14.34 -7.10
N GLY A 239 34.67 14.69 -6.45
CA GLY A 239 35.37 15.96 -6.69
C GLY A 239 34.73 17.19 -6.06
N GLU A 240 33.64 17.05 -5.33
CA GLU A 240 32.99 18.12 -4.58
C GLU A 240 33.68 18.33 -3.21
N TYR A 241 33.52 19.54 -2.64
CA TYR A 241 34.06 19.85 -1.31
C TYR A 241 33.41 18.94 -0.24
N PRO A 242 34.19 18.34 0.67
CA PRO A 242 33.70 17.28 1.57
C PRO A 242 32.84 17.81 2.72
N LYS A 243 31.84 18.63 2.40
CA LYS A 243 30.83 19.14 3.35
C LYS A 243 29.43 18.83 2.84
N ALA A 244 28.62 18.28 3.72
CA ALA A 244 27.23 17.92 3.46
C ALA A 244 26.29 18.98 4.06
N PRO A 245 25.68 19.88 3.25
CA PRO A 245 24.68 20.81 3.75
C PRO A 245 23.45 20.05 4.25
N VAL A 246 22.95 20.47 5.41
CA VAL A 246 21.71 19.98 6.03
C VAL A 246 20.67 21.08 5.96
N PHE A 247 19.46 20.67 5.52
CA PHE A 247 18.30 21.54 5.39
C PHE A 247 17.20 21.08 6.36
N VAL A 248 16.52 22.05 6.97
CA VAL A 248 15.34 21.82 7.82
C VAL A 248 14.28 22.84 7.38
N ASN A 249 13.08 22.34 7.06
CA ASN A 249 11.97 23.17 6.54
C ASN A 249 12.38 24.08 5.37
N GLY A 250 13.23 23.58 4.47
CA GLY A 250 13.71 24.30 3.29
C GLY A 250 14.90 25.25 3.53
N GLU A 251 15.30 25.49 4.76
CA GLU A 251 16.42 26.35 5.11
C GLU A 251 17.68 25.54 5.44
N ARG A 252 18.83 26.01 4.94
CA ARG A 252 20.11 25.39 5.29
C ARG A 252 20.54 25.80 6.69
N ILE A 253 20.61 24.85 7.59
CA ILE A 253 20.95 25.11 9.01
C ILE A 253 22.42 24.88 9.36
N THR A 254 23.07 23.91 8.71
CA THR A 254 24.46 23.54 9.01
C THR A 254 25.12 22.77 7.87
N PHE A 255 26.40 22.43 8.09
CA PHE A 255 27.15 21.48 7.26
C PHE A 255 27.73 20.38 8.16
N LEU A 256 27.59 19.14 7.75
CA LEU A 256 28.22 17.98 8.39
C LEU A 256 29.41 17.52 7.57
N GLN A 257 30.40 16.88 8.23
CA GLN A 257 31.58 16.34 7.55
C GLN A 257 32.20 15.21 8.37
N GLY A 258 32.97 14.35 7.69
CA GLY A 258 33.73 13.28 8.34
C GLY A 258 32.91 12.04 8.63
N LYS A 259 33.38 11.23 9.58
CA LYS A 259 32.82 9.89 9.87
C LYS A 259 31.54 9.91 10.70
N SER A 260 31.24 11.03 11.36
CA SER A 260 30.10 11.20 12.27
C SER A 260 28.83 11.72 11.58
N ILE A 261 28.84 11.94 10.25
CA ILE A 261 27.71 12.48 9.49
C ILE A 261 26.39 11.75 9.81
N ALA A 262 26.41 10.42 9.87
CA ALA A 262 25.20 9.63 10.11
C ALA A 262 24.59 9.89 11.49
N SER A 263 25.42 9.84 12.53
CA SER A 263 24.98 10.05 13.91
C SER A 263 24.54 11.49 14.16
N GLU A 264 25.31 12.47 13.66
CA GLU A 264 24.96 13.89 13.80
C GLU A 264 23.67 14.24 13.04
N PHE A 265 23.48 13.66 11.85
CA PHE A 265 22.24 13.84 11.07
C PHE A 265 21.04 13.23 11.79
N MET A 266 21.16 12.03 12.35
CA MET A 266 20.09 11.40 13.12
C MET A 266 19.76 12.18 14.40
N GLU A 267 20.73 12.78 15.07
CA GLU A 267 20.48 13.67 16.21
C GLU A 267 19.63 14.88 15.81
N ILE A 268 19.92 15.48 14.64
CA ILE A 268 19.08 16.57 14.08
C ILE A 268 17.65 16.09 13.82
N VAL A 269 17.50 14.89 13.24
CA VAL A 269 16.18 14.28 12.97
C VAL A 269 15.40 14.05 14.28
N GLU A 270 16.02 13.48 15.29
CA GLU A 270 15.39 13.22 16.58
C GLU A 270 14.97 14.52 17.30
N ASN A 271 15.83 15.51 17.28
CA ASN A 271 15.53 16.83 17.82
C ASN A 271 14.37 17.50 17.08
N TYR A 272 14.33 17.40 15.76
CA TYR A 272 13.21 17.91 14.95
C TYR A 272 11.89 17.22 15.31
N VAL A 273 11.89 15.88 15.38
CA VAL A 273 10.70 15.10 15.74
C VAL A 273 10.20 15.47 17.13
N SER A 274 11.11 15.55 18.11
CA SER A 274 10.74 15.92 19.46
C SER A 274 10.18 17.35 19.55
N ASN A 275 10.73 18.29 18.81
CA ASN A 275 10.28 19.68 18.82
C ASN A 275 8.93 19.85 18.08
N ARG A 276 8.78 19.23 16.93
CA ARG A 276 7.58 19.39 16.08
C ARG A 276 6.35 18.70 16.65
N TRP A 277 6.51 17.51 17.25
CA TRP A 277 5.40 16.68 17.69
C TRP A 277 5.29 16.48 19.22
N ALA A 278 6.23 16.98 20.03
CA ALA A 278 6.06 16.98 21.49
C ALA A 278 4.97 17.96 21.97
N SER A 279 4.71 19.01 21.21
CA SER A 279 3.80 20.11 21.59
C SER A 279 2.31 19.75 21.54
N ASN A 280 1.92 18.56 21.11
CA ASN A 280 0.54 18.09 21.15
C ASN A 280 0.10 17.56 22.54
N ARG A 281 0.80 17.93 23.62
CA ARG A 281 0.41 17.71 25.01
C ARG A 281 -0.20 18.99 25.64
N LYS A 282 -1.02 19.75 24.90
CA LYS A 282 -1.90 20.74 25.52
C LYS A 282 -3.31 20.47 25.08
N ILE A 283 -4.00 19.91 25.99
CA ILE A 283 -5.40 19.90 26.40
C ILE A 283 -5.88 18.48 26.62
#